data_7fa3b1e4bbf8b13f0f0818bafad73cbc
#
_entry.id   7fa3b1e4bbf8b13f0f0818bafad73cbc
#
_cell.length_a   1.000
_cell.length_b   1.000
_cell.length_c   1.000
_cell.angle_alpha   90.00
_cell.angle_beta   90.00
_cell.angle_gamma   90.00
#
_symmetry.space_group_name_H-M   'P 1'
#
loop_
_entity.id
_entity.type
_entity.pdbx_description
1 polymer ?
#
loop_
_entity_poly.entity_id
_entity_poly.type
_entity_poly.pdbx_seq_one_letter_code
_entity_poly.pdbx_strand_id
1 'polypeptide(L)'
;LNRAAGTLAASVLADSGIEHYRGSFKNKAMFTPLIVSAMTLATSVHGTSDMWPVAHRARDVTYLLAAATGLAGTGFHLYNVGKKLGGFSWQNLFYAAPLGAPMAILLSGLVGFCSERVRESRPGERPTIFELPAGRTIAAVAGAGLLGTTGEAGLLHFRGAFHNPFMALPVTLPPVGALLLASAAAGGPGRNHAFTRWWMRLLAAMGIAGAGFHAYGVSRNMGGWRNWSQNILNGPPLPAPPSFAGLALAGLAALGLMKDHPDA
;
A
#
# COMPACT_ATOMS: atom_id res chain seq x y z
N LEU A 1 4.87 4.29 11.58
CA LEU A 1 4.68 3.03 10.86
C LEU A 1 3.26 2.52 10.98
N ASN A 2 2.65 2.45 12.18
CA ASN A 2 1.26 2.00 12.33
C ASN A 2 0.28 2.81 11.47
N ARG A 3 0.44 4.15 11.37
CA ARG A 3 -0.39 4.97 10.46
C ARG A 3 -0.23 4.54 8.99
N ALA A 4 0.98 4.20 8.56
CA ALA A 4 1.24 3.71 7.22
C ALA A 4 0.53 2.36 6.95
N ALA A 5 0.70 1.39 7.86
CA ALA A 5 0.03 0.10 7.80
C ALA A 5 -1.51 0.24 7.80
N GLY A 6 -2.05 1.10 8.69
CA GLY A 6 -3.48 1.36 8.76
C GLY A 6 -4.04 2.03 7.50
N THR A 7 -3.31 2.97 6.89
CA THR A 7 -3.72 3.59 5.62
C THR A 7 -3.79 2.56 4.49
N LEU A 8 -2.79 1.68 4.38
CA LEU A 8 -2.81 0.58 3.42
C LEU A 8 -3.97 -0.38 3.69
N ALA A 9 -4.18 -0.77 4.97
CA ALA A 9 -5.27 -1.66 5.35
C ALA A 9 -6.65 -1.07 5.02
N ALA A 10 -6.87 0.22 5.29
CA ALA A 10 -8.11 0.91 4.97
C ALA A 10 -8.37 0.98 3.47
N SER A 11 -7.32 1.30 2.68
CA SER A 11 -7.37 1.31 1.22
C SER A 11 -7.80 -0.07 0.69
N VAL A 12 -7.13 -1.12 1.14
CA VAL A 12 -7.42 -2.50 0.69
C VAL A 12 -8.77 -2.99 1.15
N LEU A 13 -9.19 -2.69 2.39
CA LEU A 13 -10.50 -3.08 2.91
C LEU A 13 -11.62 -2.53 2.01
N ALA A 14 -11.54 -1.25 1.67
CA ALA A 14 -12.54 -0.61 0.83
C ALA A 14 -12.46 -1.09 -0.64
N ASP A 15 -11.25 -1.21 -1.19
CA ASP A 15 -11.04 -1.65 -2.58
C ASP A 15 -11.49 -3.10 -2.79
N SER A 16 -11.00 -4.02 -1.94
CA SER A 16 -11.41 -5.43 -1.99
C SER A 16 -12.91 -5.59 -1.72
N GLY A 17 -13.50 -4.75 -0.85
CA GLY A 17 -14.94 -4.75 -0.61
C GLY A 17 -15.73 -4.46 -1.88
N ILE A 18 -15.36 -3.41 -2.60
CA ILE A 18 -16.00 -3.01 -3.87
C ILE A 18 -15.78 -4.08 -4.95
N GLU A 19 -14.54 -4.51 -5.15
CA GLU A 19 -14.19 -5.46 -6.22
C GLU A 19 -14.82 -6.85 -5.99
N HIS A 20 -14.80 -7.35 -4.76
CA HIS A 20 -15.43 -8.64 -4.45
C HIS A 20 -16.96 -8.57 -4.46
N TYR A 21 -17.55 -7.43 -4.07
CA TYR A 21 -18.98 -7.19 -4.23
C TYR A 21 -19.37 -7.20 -5.72
N ARG A 22 -18.60 -6.52 -6.58
CA ARG A 22 -18.76 -6.56 -8.04
C ARG A 22 -18.68 -8.00 -8.58
N GLY A 23 -17.82 -8.84 -8.00
CA GLY A 23 -17.71 -10.28 -8.27
C GLY A 23 -18.78 -11.14 -7.60
N SER A 24 -19.78 -10.54 -6.91
CA SER A 24 -20.89 -11.22 -6.22
C SER A 24 -20.44 -12.21 -5.15
N PHE A 25 -19.25 -12.08 -4.58
CA PHE A 25 -18.70 -12.98 -3.55
C PHE A 25 -18.86 -14.48 -3.88
N LYS A 26 -18.68 -14.86 -5.14
CA LYS A 26 -18.88 -16.24 -5.62
C LYS A 26 -18.09 -17.30 -4.87
N ASN A 27 -16.95 -16.93 -4.31
CA ASN A 27 -16.12 -17.80 -3.49
C ASN A 27 -16.03 -17.24 -2.06
N LYS A 28 -16.26 -18.07 -1.05
CA LYS A 28 -16.18 -17.67 0.36
C LYS A 28 -14.79 -17.10 0.75
N ALA A 29 -13.72 -17.53 0.09
CA ALA A 29 -12.39 -16.97 0.29
C ALA A 29 -12.31 -15.47 -0.04
N MET A 30 -13.24 -14.92 -0.82
CA MET A 30 -13.30 -13.49 -1.12
C MET A 30 -13.62 -12.62 0.11
N PHE A 31 -14.13 -13.20 1.20
CA PHE A 31 -14.28 -12.49 2.48
C PHE A 31 -12.97 -12.38 3.27
N THR A 32 -11.98 -13.24 3.01
CA THR A 32 -10.71 -13.26 3.74
C THR A 32 -9.98 -11.91 3.73
N PRO A 33 -9.76 -11.24 2.58
CA PRO A 33 -9.09 -9.94 2.57
C PRO A 33 -9.86 -8.87 3.34
N LEU A 34 -11.19 -8.90 3.37
CA LEU A 34 -12.00 -7.94 4.12
C LEU A 34 -11.79 -8.12 5.63
N ILE A 35 -11.89 -9.37 6.10
CA ILE A 35 -11.71 -9.70 7.53
C ILE A 35 -10.30 -9.32 7.97
N VAL A 36 -9.30 -9.76 7.22
CA VAL A 36 -7.89 -9.53 7.59
C VAL A 36 -7.51 -8.06 7.51
N SER A 37 -7.97 -7.32 6.50
CA SER A 37 -7.72 -5.88 6.40
C SER A 37 -8.42 -5.10 7.51
N ALA A 38 -9.65 -5.48 7.89
CA ALA A 38 -10.34 -4.86 9.03
C ALA A 38 -9.61 -5.10 10.35
N MET A 39 -9.13 -6.34 10.59
CA MET A 39 -8.31 -6.66 11.76
C MET A 39 -7.00 -5.86 11.75
N THR A 40 -6.34 -5.77 10.61
CA THR A 40 -5.08 -5.02 10.46
C THR A 40 -5.29 -3.52 10.69
N LEU A 41 -6.40 -2.96 10.19
CA LEU A 41 -6.76 -1.57 10.44
C LEU A 41 -6.98 -1.31 11.93
N ALA A 42 -7.79 -2.13 12.60
CA ALA A 42 -8.05 -2.02 14.04
C ALA A 42 -6.75 -2.14 14.85
N THR A 43 -5.91 -3.11 14.50
CA THR A 43 -4.58 -3.31 15.10
C THR A 43 -3.68 -2.09 14.90
N SER A 44 -3.69 -1.49 13.72
CA SER A 44 -2.90 -0.30 13.40
C SER A 44 -3.38 0.93 14.16
N VAL A 45 -4.70 1.10 14.30
CA VAL A 45 -5.29 2.18 15.11
C VAL A 45 -4.87 2.00 16.58
N HIS A 46 -5.03 0.80 17.14
CA HIS A 46 -4.60 0.49 18.50
C HIS A 46 -3.09 0.76 18.67
N GLY A 47 -2.24 0.26 17.76
CA GLY A 47 -0.79 0.47 17.81
C GLY A 47 -0.39 1.95 17.66
N THR A 48 -1.20 2.79 17.03
CA THR A 48 -0.95 4.23 16.92
C THR A 48 -1.22 4.97 18.24
N SER A 49 -2.21 4.52 19.02
CA SER A 49 -2.58 5.12 20.31
C SER A 49 -1.82 4.53 21.49
N ASP A 50 -1.22 3.35 21.33
CA ASP A 50 -0.47 2.68 22.37
C ASP A 50 0.93 3.28 22.54
N MET A 51 1.20 3.84 23.72
CA MET A 51 2.46 4.49 24.06
C MET A 51 3.46 3.55 24.76
N TRP A 52 3.11 2.31 25.03
CA TRP A 52 4.01 1.36 25.68
C TRP A 52 5.11 0.90 24.71
N PRO A 53 6.40 0.92 25.14
CA PRO A 53 7.54 0.53 24.31
C PRO A 53 7.73 -1.00 24.27
N VAL A 54 6.64 -1.73 24.18
CA VAL A 54 6.65 -3.21 24.12
C VAL A 54 5.77 -3.65 22.95
N ALA A 55 6.28 -4.55 22.13
CA ALA A 55 5.48 -5.16 21.09
C ALA A 55 4.43 -6.10 21.70
N HIS A 56 3.26 -6.11 21.11
CA HIS A 56 2.19 -7.00 21.51
C HIS A 56 2.10 -8.19 20.55
N ARG A 57 2.22 -9.40 21.11
CA ARG A 57 2.14 -10.65 20.32
C ARG A 57 0.89 -10.73 19.44
N ALA A 58 -0.24 -10.21 19.92
CA ALA A 58 -1.48 -10.18 19.14
C ALA A 58 -1.34 -9.30 17.88
N ARG A 59 -0.63 -8.17 17.98
CA ARG A 59 -0.36 -7.29 16.81
C ARG A 59 0.57 -7.97 15.83
N ASP A 60 1.66 -8.60 16.31
CA ASP A 60 2.56 -9.38 15.46
C ASP A 60 1.82 -10.44 14.67
N VAL A 61 1.00 -11.24 15.35
CA VAL A 61 0.20 -12.30 14.71
C VAL A 61 -0.74 -11.71 13.64
N THR A 62 -1.42 -10.60 13.95
CA THR A 62 -2.32 -9.95 12.97
C THR A 62 -1.56 -9.46 11.75
N TYR A 63 -0.42 -8.81 11.92
CA TYR A 63 0.39 -8.31 10.81
C TYR A 63 1.00 -9.43 9.97
N LEU A 64 1.49 -10.49 10.61
CA LEU A 64 1.98 -11.68 9.89
C LEU A 64 0.86 -12.40 9.14
N LEU A 65 -0.33 -12.49 9.72
CA LEU A 65 -1.51 -13.04 9.05
C LEU A 65 -1.88 -12.18 7.83
N ALA A 66 -1.81 -10.86 7.93
CA ALA A 66 -2.04 -9.97 6.80
C ALA A 66 -1.01 -10.19 5.69
N ALA A 67 0.27 -10.28 6.05
CA ALA A 67 1.34 -10.55 5.08
C ALA A 67 1.14 -11.91 4.38
N ALA A 68 0.85 -12.96 5.14
CA ALA A 68 0.58 -14.29 4.59
C ALA A 68 -0.66 -14.31 3.70
N THR A 69 -1.74 -13.63 4.11
CA THR A 69 -2.98 -13.51 3.32
C THR A 69 -2.71 -12.77 2.01
N GLY A 70 -1.93 -11.70 2.04
CA GLY A 70 -1.56 -10.95 0.83
C GLY A 70 -0.74 -11.79 -0.15
N LEU A 71 0.22 -12.55 0.36
CA LEU A 71 1.03 -13.46 -0.46
C LEU A 71 0.17 -14.57 -1.08
N ALA A 72 -0.66 -15.24 -0.28
CA ALA A 72 -1.58 -16.26 -0.77
C ALA A 72 -2.58 -15.69 -1.79
N GLY A 73 -3.14 -14.51 -1.52
CA GLY A 73 -4.06 -13.81 -2.42
C GLY A 73 -3.41 -13.48 -3.76
N THR A 74 -2.15 -13.00 -3.75
CA THR A 74 -1.38 -12.76 -4.98
C THR A 74 -1.21 -14.05 -5.78
N GLY A 75 -0.86 -15.16 -5.11
CA GLY A 75 -0.77 -16.47 -5.75
C GLY A 75 -2.09 -16.92 -6.39
N PHE A 76 -3.23 -16.71 -5.70
CA PHE A 76 -4.56 -17.00 -6.25
C PHE A 76 -4.91 -16.13 -7.45
N HIS A 77 -4.57 -14.85 -7.42
CA HIS A 77 -4.83 -13.95 -8.55
C HIS A 77 -3.98 -14.34 -9.75
N LEU A 78 -2.69 -14.64 -9.55
CA LEU A 78 -1.81 -15.16 -10.60
C LEU A 78 -2.32 -16.49 -11.18
N TYR A 79 -2.72 -17.42 -10.33
CA TYR A 79 -3.34 -18.67 -10.78
C TYR A 79 -4.57 -18.42 -11.66
N ASN A 80 -5.44 -17.49 -11.24
CA ASN A 80 -6.64 -17.15 -12.00
C ASN A 80 -6.32 -16.46 -13.34
N VAL A 81 -5.25 -15.67 -13.42
CA VAL A 81 -4.74 -15.11 -14.70
C VAL A 81 -4.26 -16.23 -15.60
N GLY A 82 -3.39 -17.10 -15.10
CA GLY A 82 -2.78 -18.20 -15.88
C GLY A 82 -3.80 -19.25 -16.36
N LYS A 83 -4.91 -19.40 -15.63
CA LYS A 83 -5.98 -20.36 -15.97
C LYS A 83 -6.88 -19.90 -17.12
N LYS A 84 -6.85 -18.60 -17.47
CA LYS A 84 -7.63 -18.10 -18.61
C LYS A 84 -7.07 -18.58 -19.94
N LEU A 85 -7.93 -18.65 -20.97
CA LEU A 85 -7.50 -18.93 -22.33
C LEU A 85 -6.44 -17.93 -22.76
N GLY A 86 -5.28 -18.42 -23.24
CA GLY A 86 -4.11 -17.60 -23.53
C GLY A 86 -3.13 -17.39 -22.36
N GLY A 87 -3.40 -17.98 -21.17
CA GLY A 87 -2.47 -17.98 -20.02
C GLY A 87 -2.06 -16.58 -19.58
N PHE A 88 -0.76 -16.37 -19.35
CA PHE A 88 -0.19 -15.07 -18.95
C PHE A 88 -0.02 -14.10 -20.12
N SER A 89 -1.02 -13.99 -20.99
CA SER A 89 -1.04 -12.99 -22.06
C SER A 89 -1.26 -11.58 -21.48
N TRP A 90 -0.84 -10.54 -22.23
CA TRP A 90 -1.14 -9.15 -21.89
C TRP A 90 -2.63 -8.90 -21.65
N GLN A 91 -3.48 -9.48 -22.50
CA GLN A 91 -4.93 -9.38 -22.38
C GLN A 91 -5.41 -9.86 -21.01
N ASN A 92 -4.91 -11.02 -20.55
CA ASN A 92 -5.32 -11.58 -19.27
C ASN A 92 -4.77 -10.80 -18.07
N LEU A 93 -3.54 -10.27 -18.17
CA LEU A 93 -2.98 -9.37 -17.16
C LEU A 93 -3.81 -8.07 -17.04
N PHE A 94 -4.27 -7.53 -18.18
CA PHE A 94 -5.05 -6.30 -18.22
C PHE A 94 -6.48 -6.46 -17.66
N TYR A 95 -7.14 -7.58 -17.95
CA TYR A 95 -8.59 -7.73 -17.71
C TYR A 95 -8.95 -8.82 -16.69
N ALA A 96 -7.96 -9.47 -16.11
CA ALA A 96 -8.16 -10.46 -15.06
C ALA A 96 -8.19 -9.82 -13.66
N ALA A 97 -8.06 -10.68 -12.64
CA ALA A 97 -8.03 -10.25 -11.26
C ALA A 97 -6.83 -9.33 -10.98
N PRO A 98 -7.02 -8.17 -10.33
CA PRO A 98 -5.96 -7.22 -10.04
C PRO A 98 -4.95 -7.84 -9.06
N LEU A 99 -3.65 -7.58 -9.27
CA LEU A 99 -2.57 -8.07 -8.39
C LEU A 99 -2.26 -7.08 -7.25
N GLY A 100 -2.62 -5.82 -7.43
CA GLY A 100 -2.26 -4.74 -6.51
C GLY A 100 -2.91 -4.86 -5.13
N ALA A 101 -4.20 -5.19 -5.06
CA ALA A 101 -4.90 -5.28 -3.78
C ALA A 101 -4.32 -6.34 -2.83
N PRO A 102 -4.06 -7.61 -3.26
CA PRO A 102 -3.38 -8.58 -2.41
C PRO A 102 -1.97 -8.15 -2.00
N MET A 103 -1.21 -7.53 -2.92
CA MET A 103 0.12 -7.02 -2.60
C MET A 103 0.06 -5.87 -1.58
N ALA A 104 -0.98 -5.05 -1.60
CA ALA A 104 -1.16 -4.00 -0.61
C ALA A 104 -1.51 -4.56 0.79
N ILE A 105 -2.22 -5.69 0.88
CA ILE A 105 -2.40 -6.41 2.16
C ILE A 105 -1.05 -6.92 2.68
N LEU A 106 -0.25 -7.54 1.82
CA LEU A 106 1.11 -7.97 2.16
C LEU A 106 1.94 -6.80 2.71
N LEU A 107 1.97 -5.68 2.01
CA LEU A 107 2.72 -4.49 2.42
C LEU A 107 2.19 -3.89 3.73
N SER A 108 0.87 -3.86 3.93
CA SER A 108 0.28 -3.44 5.20
C SER A 108 0.76 -4.30 6.37
N GLY A 109 0.75 -5.62 6.18
CA GLY A 109 1.27 -6.57 7.17
C GLY A 109 2.76 -6.40 7.45
N LEU A 110 3.59 -6.29 6.41
CA LEU A 110 5.03 -6.09 6.56
C LEU A 110 5.37 -4.78 7.29
N VAL A 111 4.74 -3.67 6.90
CA VAL A 111 4.98 -2.35 7.53
C VAL A 111 4.50 -2.36 8.98
N GLY A 112 3.37 -3.02 9.26
CA GLY A 112 2.87 -3.18 10.62
C GLY A 112 3.78 -4.05 11.50
N PHE A 113 4.26 -5.17 10.98
CA PHE A 113 5.26 -6.01 11.66
C PHE A 113 6.55 -5.22 11.95
N CYS A 114 7.06 -4.48 10.97
CA CYS A 114 8.21 -3.59 11.16
C CYS A 114 7.95 -2.56 12.27
N SER A 115 6.71 -2.07 12.42
CA SER A 115 6.34 -1.15 13.51
C SER A 115 6.55 -1.77 14.88
N GLU A 116 6.17 -3.03 15.06
CA GLU A 116 6.35 -3.72 16.34
C GLU A 116 7.84 -4.03 16.62
N ARG A 117 8.63 -4.39 15.59
CA ARG A 117 10.09 -4.59 15.75
C ARG A 117 10.80 -3.29 16.17
N VAL A 118 10.43 -2.17 15.57
CA VAL A 118 10.96 -0.85 15.97
C VAL A 118 10.52 -0.50 17.41
N ARG A 119 9.30 -0.86 17.81
CA ARG A 119 8.78 -0.62 19.16
C ARG A 119 9.54 -1.40 20.24
N GLU A 120 9.98 -2.62 19.94
CA GLU A 120 10.74 -3.47 20.87
C GLU A 120 12.17 -3.01 21.11
N SER A 121 12.71 -2.15 20.25
CA SER A 121 14.07 -1.65 20.39
C SER A 121 14.20 -0.81 21.66
N ARG A 122 15.24 -1.05 22.44
CA ARG A 122 15.51 -0.30 23.68
C ARG A 122 15.89 1.14 23.35
N PRO A 123 15.61 2.08 24.26
CA PRO A 123 16.09 3.44 24.11
C PRO A 123 17.63 3.48 23.91
N GLY A 124 18.09 4.12 22.84
CA GLY A 124 19.51 4.20 22.49
C GLY A 124 20.05 3.01 21.68
N GLU A 125 19.30 1.91 21.54
CA GLU A 125 19.68 0.82 20.64
C GLU A 125 19.19 1.13 19.21
N ARG A 126 19.96 0.66 18.23
CA ARG A 126 19.62 0.74 16.82
C ARG A 126 18.49 -0.24 16.49
N PRO A 127 17.33 0.22 16.03
CA PRO A 127 16.26 -0.67 15.61
C PRO A 127 16.68 -1.56 14.45
N THR A 128 16.43 -2.86 14.55
CA THR A 128 16.71 -3.84 13.50
C THR A 128 15.47 -4.67 13.14
N ILE A 129 15.44 -5.17 11.92
CA ILE A 129 14.46 -6.12 11.41
C ILE A 129 15.25 -7.27 10.80
N PHE A 130 15.19 -8.45 11.43
CA PHE A 130 16.02 -9.59 11.03
C PHE A 130 17.52 -9.23 10.93
N GLU A 131 18.04 -8.56 11.96
CA GLU A 131 19.42 -8.09 12.06
C GLU A 131 19.81 -6.97 11.08
N LEU A 132 18.94 -6.62 10.15
CA LEU A 132 19.15 -5.51 9.21
C LEU A 132 18.67 -4.18 9.81
N PRO A 133 19.31 -3.04 9.47
CA PRO A 133 18.88 -1.72 9.92
C PRO A 133 17.42 -1.45 9.56
N ALA A 134 16.58 -1.16 10.57
CA ALA A 134 15.14 -1.01 10.34
C ALA A 134 14.82 0.11 9.34
N GLY A 135 15.49 1.25 9.43
CA GLY A 135 15.27 2.35 8.51
C GLY A 135 15.51 1.97 7.05
N ARG A 136 16.62 1.27 6.77
CA ARG A 136 16.96 0.80 5.41
C ARG A 136 16.00 -0.26 4.91
N THR A 137 15.65 -1.21 5.76
CA THR A 137 14.72 -2.29 5.42
C THR A 137 13.34 -1.72 5.06
N ILE A 138 12.82 -0.79 5.87
CA ILE A 138 11.52 -0.16 5.61
C ILE A 138 11.58 0.71 4.36
N ALA A 139 12.68 1.43 4.11
CA ALA A 139 12.85 2.22 2.89
C ALA A 139 12.84 1.34 1.64
N ALA A 140 13.51 0.18 1.68
CA ALA A 140 13.51 -0.79 0.59
C ALA A 140 12.09 -1.36 0.35
N VAL A 141 11.38 -1.74 1.41
CA VAL A 141 9.99 -2.26 1.32
C VAL A 141 9.05 -1.19 0.76
N ALA A 142 9.13 0.04 1.27
CA ALA A 142 8.29 1.14 0.79
C ALA A 142 8.60 1.51 -0.68
N GLY A 143 9.88 1.50 -1.06
CA GLY A 143 10.31 1.75 -2.44
C GLY A 143 9.79 0.68 -3.41
N ALA A 144 9.93 -0.59 -3.06
CA ALA A 144 9.39 -1.71 -3.84
C ALA A 144 7.86 -1.63 -3.94
N GLY A 145 7.19 -1.29 -2.82
CA GLY A 145 5.74 -1.06 -2.79
C GLY A 145 5.30 0.07 -3.72
N LEU A 146 6.02 1.21 -3.75
CA LEU A 146 5.74 2.31 -4.69
C LEU A 146 5.84 1.85 -6.14
N LEU A 147 6.84 1.05 -6.52
CA LEU A 147 6.96 0.51 -7.88
C LEU A 147 5.82 -0.43 -8.23
N GLY A 148 5.46 -1.35 -7.33
CA GLY A 148 4.33 -2.27 -7.53
C GLY A 148 3.01 -1.53 -7.71
N THR A 149 2.72 -0.55 -6.83
CA THR A 149 1.51 0.27 -6.92
C THR A 149 1.51 1.15 -8.18
N THR A 150 2.69 1.63 -8.62
CA THR A 150 2.84 2.34 -9.90
C THR A 150 2.48 1.44 -11.08
N GLY A 151 2.95 0.19 -11.06
CA GLY A 151 2.62 -0.78 -12.11
C GLY A 151 1.11 -1.01 -12.25
N GLU A 152 0.43 -1.23 -11.12
CA GLU A 152 -1.04 -1.39 -11.10
C GLU A 152 -1.77 -0.13 -11.58
N ALA A 153 -1.39 1.04 -11.05
CA ALA A 153 -1.96 2.32 -11.50
C ALA A 153 -1.72 2.56 -12.99
N GLY A 154 -0.53 2.19 -13.49
CA GLY A 154 -0.18 2.29 -14.91
C GLY A 154 -1.09 1.45 -15.80
N LEU A 155 -1.32 0.20 -15.42
CA LEU A 155 -2.24 -0.70 -16.12
C LEU A 155 -3.67 -0.13 -16.16
N LEU A 156 -4.18 0.33 -15.02
CA LEU A 156 -5.54 0.86 -14.91
C LEU A 156 -5.71 2.19 -15.66
N HIS A 157 -4.73 3.09 -15.58
CA HIS A 157 -4.78 4.37 -16.30
C HIS A 157 -4.58 4.19 -17.81
N PHE A 158 -3.76 3.23 -18.22
CA PHE A 158 -3.66 2.85 -19.64
C PHE A 158 -4.99 2.32 -20.19
N ARG A 159 -5.71 1.49 -19.43
CA ARG A 159 -7.08 1.07 -19.78
C ARG A 159 -8.03 2.25 -19.95
N GLY A 160 -7.84 3.30 -19.14
CA GLY A 160 -8.55 4.58 -19.26
C GLY A 160 -7.96 5.53 -20.33
N ALA A 161 -7.03 5.04 -21.18
CA ALA A 161 -6.40 5.79 -22.26
C ALA A 161 -5.71 7.10 -21.82
N PHE A 162 -5.35 7.25 -20.57
CA PHE A 162 -4.76 8.48 -20.01
C PHE A 162 -5.49 9.77 -20.45
N HIS A 163 -6.82 9.68 -20.57
CA HIS A 163 -7.67 10.77 -21.11
C HIS A 163 -7.57 12.09 -20.32
N ASN A 164 -7.03 12.06 -19.11
CA ASN A 164 -6.79 13.22 -18.26
C ASN A 164 -5.30 13.32 -17.91
N PRO A 165 -4.64 14.49 -18.10
CA PRO A 165 -3.21 14.65 -17.80
C PRO A 165 -2.82 14.27 -16.37
N PHE A 166 -3.70 14.48 -15.38
CA PHE A 166 -3.45 14.10 -13.99
C PHE A 166 -3.28 12.59 -13.79
N MET A 167 -3.75 11.75 -14.72
CA MET A 167 -3.53 10.30 -14.69
C MET A 167 -2.05 9.93 -14.91
N ALA A 168 -1.22 10.84 -15.40
CA ALA A 168 0.22 10.63 -15.50
C ALA A 168 0.95 10.75 -14.16
N LEU A 169 0.40 11.47 -13.17
CA LEU A 169 1.06 11.73 -11.88
C LEU A 169 1.40 10.43 -11.11
N PRO A 170 0.46 9.46 -10.91
CA PRO A 170 0.75 8.24 -10.16
C PRO A 170 1.66 7.24 -10.89
N VAL A 171 1.99 7.49 -12.15
CA VAL A 171 2.94 6.66 -12.90
C VAL A 171 4.30 7.33 -13.12
N THR A 172 4.42 8.61 -12.82
CA THR A 172 5.67 9.37 -12.99
C THR A 172 6.33 9.76 -11.67
N LEU A 173 5.56 10.23 -10.69
CA LEU A 173 6.10 10.71 -9.42
C LEU A 173 6.56 9.57 -8.48
N PRO A 174 5.80 8.47 -8.27
CA PRO A 174 6.20 7.43 -7.34
C PRO A 174 7.46 6.65 -7.75
N PRO A 175 7.76 6.40 -9.04
CA PRO A 175 9.05 5.81 -9.44
C PRO A 175 10.25 6.63 -8.98
N VAL A 176 10.19 7.96 -9.06
CA VAL A 176 11.24 8.83 -8.52
C VAL A 176 11.36 8.65 -7.00
N GLY A 177 10.22 8.58 -6.31
CA GLY A 177 10.18 8.29 -4.87
C GLY A 177 10.80 6.95 -4.50
N ALA A 178 10.53 5.91 -5.30
CA ALA A 178 11.11 4.59 -5.12
C ALA A 178 12.64 4.60 -5.30
N LEU A 179 13.15 5.28 -6.30
CA LEU A 179 14.59 5.43 -6.53
C LEU A 179 15.26 6.21 -5.40
N LEU A 180 14.61 7.26 -4.90
CA LEU A 180 15.10 8.02 -3.75
C LEU A 180 15.16 7.18 -2.48
N LEU A 181 14.15 6.34 -2.21
CA LEU A 181 14.15 5.41 -1.08
C LEU A 181 15.17 4.29 -1.27
N ALA A 182 15.33 3.75 -2.47
CA ALA A 182 16.37 2.77 -2.78
C ALA A 182 17.77 3.36 -2.56
N SER A 183 18.01 4.60 -2.98
CA SER A 183 19.26 5.32 -2.73
C SER A 183 19.49 5.57 -1.23
N ALA A 184 18.42 5.83 -0.46
CA ALA A 184 18.53 5.97 0.99
C ALA A 184 18.84 4.61 1.66
N ALA A 185 18.20 3.53 1.23
CA ALA A 185 18.45 2.19 1.75
C ALA A 185 19.89 1.70 1.48
N ALA A 186 20.45 2.02 0.31
CA ALA A 186 21.80 1.65 -0.09
C ALA A 186 22.88 2.63 0.43
N GLY A 187 22.48 3.81 0.88
CA GLY A 187 23.41 4.87 1.26
C GLY A 187 24.16 4.62 2.58
N GLY A 188 25.32 5.29 2.74
CA GLY A 188 26.09 5.28 3.97
C GLY A 188 25.49 6.19 5.08
N PRO A 189 26.04 6.10 6.29
CA PRO A 189 25.60 6.91 7.42
C PRO A 189 25.76 8.41 7.18
N GLY A 190 24.96 9.23 7.87
CA GLY A 190 25.07 10.69 7.86
C GLY A 190 24.56 11.40 6.61
N ARG A 191 23.94 10.70 5.64
CA ARG A 191 23.37 11.34 4.44
C ARG A 191 22.15 12.21 4.76
N ASN A 192 22.12 13.40 4.15
CA ASN A 192 20.95 14.26 4.25
C ASN A 192 19.84 13.79 3.29
N HIS A 193 18.71 13.40 3.85
CA HIS A 193 17.53 12.95 3.10
C HIS A 193 16.43 14.03 3.02
N ALA A 194 16.74 15.32 3.11
CA ALA A 194 15.75 16.39 3.13
C ALA A 194 14.89 16.39 1.85
N PHE A 195 15.50 16.24 0.68
CA PHE A 195 14.79 16.14 -0.59
C PHE A 195 13.89 14.90 -0.65
N THR A 196 14.40 13.74 -0.23
CA THR A 196 13.61 12.49 -0.19
C THR A 196 12.41 12.65 0.75
N ARG A 197 12.58 13.27 1.93
CA ARG A 197 11.46 13.55 2.85
C ARG A 197 10.42 14.47 2.22
N TRP A 198 10.87 15.51 1.52
CA TRP A 198 9.95 16.40 0.80
C TRP A 198 9.17 15.63 -0.28
N TRP A 199 9.86 14.81 -1.06
CA TRP A 199 9.24 13.99 -2.10
C TRP A 199 8.21 13.01 -1.53
N MET A 200 8.51 12.36 -0.39
CA MET A 200 7.53 11.49 0.28
C MET A 200 6.29 12.25 0.75
N ARG A 201 6.44 13.49 1.22
CA ARG A 201 5.29 14.34 1.57
C ARG A 201 4.45 14.67 0.34
N LEU A 202 5.09 14.96 -0.79
CA LEU A 202 4.41 15.17 -2.07
C LEU A 202 3.62 13.92 -2.49
N LEU A 203 4.21 12.73 -2.39
CA LEU A 203 3.51 11.47 -2.72
C LEU A 203 2.35 11.18 -1.76
N ALA A 204 2.50 11.49 -0.48
CA ALA A 204 1.40 11.36 0.47
C ALA A 204 0.22 12.29 0.10
N ALA A 205 0.51 13.55 -0.21
CA ALA A 205 -0.49 14.51 -0.68
C ALA A 205 -1.13 14.07 -2.00
N MET A 206 -0.33 13.56 -2.95
CA MET A 206 -0.81 13.01 -4.23
C MET A 206 -1.78 11.83 -4.01
N GLY A 207 -1.47 10.91 -3.09
CA GLY A 207 -2.36 9.78 -2.79
C GLY A 207 -3.72 10.23 -2.24
N ILE A 208 -3.74 11.24 -1.37
CA ILE A 208 -5.00 11.81 -0.84
C ILE A 208 -5.75 12.58 -1.94
N ALA A 209 -5.05 13.44 -2.71
CA ALA A 209 -5.66 14.19 -3.82
C ALA A 209 -6.22 13.24 -4.89
N GLY A 210 -5.54 12.11 -5.14
CA GLY A 210 -5.99 11.08 -6.08
C GLY A 210 -7.35 10.51 -5.70
N ALA A 211 -7.62 10.26 -4.42
CA ALA A 211 -8.96 9.85 -3.96
C ALA A 211 -10.01 10.93 -4.28
N GLY A 212 -9.65 12.21 -4.09
CA GLY A 212 -10.51 13.33 -4.48
C GLY A 212 -10.78 13.39 -6.00
N PHE A 213 -9.76 13.15 -6.83
CA PHE A 213 -9.93 13.06 -8.30
C PHE A 213 -10.82 11.88 -8.68
N HIS A 214 -10.67 10.72 -8.06
CA HIS A 214 -11.54 9.57 -8.29
C HIS A 214 -12.99 9.87 -7.85
N ALA A 215 -13.18 10.52 -6.68
CA ALA A 215 -14.50 10.96 -6.23
C ALA A 215 -15.15 11.95 -7.21
N TYR A 216 -14.36 12.88 -7.72
CA TYR A 216 -14.81 13.79 -8.78
C TYR A 216 -15.19 13.00 -10.05
N GLY A 217 -14.40 12.01 -10.46
CA GLY A 217 -14.70 11.12 -11.59
C GLY A 217 -16.04 10.40 -11.40
N VAL A 218 -16.30 9.86 -10.21
CA VAL A 218 -17.59 9.23 -9.84
C VAL A 218 -18.74 10.25 -10.01
N SER A 219 -18.56 11.48 -9.56
CA SER A 219 -19.60 12.52 -9.65
C SER A 219 -19.93 12.93 -11.08
N ARG A 220 -19.01 12.71 -12.03
CA ARG A 220 -19.17 13.06 -13.46
C ARG A 220 -19.90 11.98 -14.26
N ASN A 221 -20.05 10.77 -13.71
CA ASN A 221 -20.83 9.70 -14.34
C ASN A 221 -22.32 10.04 -14.36
N MET A 222 -23.09 9.37 -15.23
CA MET A 222 -24.52 9.61 -15.40
C MET A 222 -25.26 9.51 -14.06
N GLY A 223 -26.01 10.53 -13.71
CA GLY A 223 -26.74 10.66 -12.44
C GLY A 223 -25.88 11.14 -11.25
N GLY A 224 -24.56 11.27 -11.41
CA GLY A 224 -23.65 11.74 -10.37
C GLY A 224 -23.81 10.95 -9.07
N TRP A 225 -23.78 11.65 -7.92
CA TRP A 225 -23.95 11.05 -6.60
C TRP A 225 -25.37 10.53 -6.32
N ARG A 226 -26.38 10.91 -7.11
CA ARG A 226 -27.73 10.33 -7.00
C ARG A 226 -27.74 8.84 -7.40
N ASN A 227 -26.83 8.45 -8.29
CA ASN A 227 -26.62 7.06 -8.73
C ASN A 227 -25.29 6.51 -8.15
N TRP A 228 -25.01 6.80 -6.88
CA TRP A 228 -23.73 6.54 -6.24
C TRP A 228 -23.31 5.07 -6.28
N SER A 229 -24.21 4.14 -6.01
CA SER A 229 -23.92 2.70 -5.96
C SER A 229 -23.39 2.21 -7.31
N GLN A 230 -24.10 2.54 -8.40
CA GLN A 230 -23.69 2.20 -9.75
C GLN A 230 -22.35 2.88 -10.13
N ASN A 231 -22.24 4.17 -9.81
CA ASN A 231 -21.08 4.98 -10.21
C ASN A 231 -19.81 4.65 -9.41
N ILE A 232 -19.92 4.19 -8.16
CA ILE A 232 -18.78 3.68 -7.40
C ILE A 232 -18.35 2.31 -7.94
N LEU A 233 -19.30 1.42 -8.24
CA LEU A 233 -18.99 0.09 -8.75
C LEU A 233 -18.33 0.11 -10.13
N ASN A 234 -18.70 1.04 -11.00
CA ASN A 234 -18.23 1.10 -12.38
C ASN A 234 -17.28 2.27 -12.69
N GLY A 235 -17.07 3.14 -11.72
CA GLY A 235 -16.19 4.30 -11.83
C GLY A 235 -14.74 4.02 -11.45
N PRO A 236 -13.93 5.08 -11.34
CA PRO A 236 -12.55 4.95 -10.87
C PRO A 236 -12.52 4.44 -9.42
N PRO A 237 -11.57 3.55 -9.07
CA PRO A 237 -11.48 2.95 -7.74
C PRO A 237 -11.10 4.00 -6.69
N LEU A 238 -12.10 4.47 -5.94
CA LEU A 238 -11.93 5.49 -4.89
C LEU A 238 -10.85 5.14 -3.85
N PRO A 239 -10.74 3.85 -3.42
CA PRO A 239 -9.84 3.49 -2.34
C PRO A 239 -8.39 3.24 -2.79
N ALA A 240 -8.10 3.13 -4.09
CA ALA A 240 -6.77 2.76 -4.57
C ALA A 240 -5.69 3.85 -4.33
N PRO A 241 -5.93 5.15 -4.61
CA PRO A 241 -4.89 6.17 -4.48
C PRO A 241 -4.29 6.34 -3.08
N PRO A 242 -5.01 6.19 -1.95
CA PRO A 242 -4.44 6.24 -0.61
C PRO A 242 -3.32 5.23 -0.33
N SER A 243 -3.18 4.16 -1.13
CA SER A 243 -2.04 3.23 -1.03
C SER A 243 -0.71 3.95 -1.22
N PHE A 244 -0.62 4.92 -2.13
CA PHE A 244 0.58 5.76 -2.28
C PHE A 244 0.86 6.58 -1.02
N ALA A 245 -0.18 7.11 -0.37
CA ALA A 245 -0.01 7.84 0.88
C ALA A 245 0.51 6.92 2.00
N GLY A 246 -0.02 5.70 2.12
CA GLY A 246 0.47 4.71 3.08
C GLY A 246 1.95 4.39 2.88
N LEU A 247 2.37 4.12 1.65
CA LEU A 247 3.76 3.83 1.32
C LEU A 247 4.69 5.05 1.54
N ALA A 248 4.22 6.24 1.21
CA ALA A 248 4.96 7.47 1.47
C ALA A 248 5.15 7.72 2.98
N LEU A 249 4.13 7.43 3.80
CA LEU A 249 4.23 7.49 5.27
C LEU A 249 5.24 6.45 5.81
N ALA A 250 5.29 5.25 5.24
CA ALA A 250 6.31 4.26 5.59
C ALA A 250 7.72 4.77 5.24
N GLY A 251 7.89 5.36 4.06
CA GLY A 251 9.14 6.00 3.64
C GLY A 251 9.56 7.15 4.56
N LEU A 252 8.63 8.00 4.99
CA LEU A 252 8.90 9.08 5.95
C LEU A 252 9.36 8.53 7.30
N ALA A 253 8.73 7.45 7.79
CA ALA A 253 9.13 6.80 9.03
C ALA A 253 10.53 6.17 8.90
N ALA A 254 10.83 5.53 7.79
CA ALA A 254 12.17 4.99 7.49
C ALA A 254 13.25 6.06 7.54
N LEU A 255 13.00 7.21 6.88
CA LEU A 255 13.93 8.34 6.87
C LEU A 255 14.05 9.03 8.24
N GLY A 256 13.03 8.94 9.10
CA GLY A 256 13.08 9.34 10.50
C GLY A 256 14.04 8.46 11.27
N LEU A 257 13.90 7.15 11.19
CA LEU A 257 14.78 6.19 11.85
C LEU A 257 16.25 6.36 11.43
N MET A 258 16.52 6.58 10.15
CA MET A 258 17.88 6.84 9.65
C MET A 258 18.47 8.15 10.18
N LYS A 259 17.63 9.18 10.44
CA LYS A 259 18.08 10.44 11.02
C LYS A 259 18.43 10.28 12.50
N ASP A 260 17.58 9.55 13.23
CA ASP A 260 17.73 9.37 14.69
C ASP A 260 18.84 8.35 15.02
N HIS A 261 19.17 7.48 14.07
CA HIS A 261 20.23 6.48 14.14
C HIS A 261 21.10 6.55 12.87
N PRO A 262 22.04 7.52 12.76
CA PRO A 262 22.80 7.76 11.51
C PRO A 262 23.62 6.56 11.02
N ASP A 263 24.02 5.67 11.94
CA ASP A 263 24.78 4.45 11.63
C ASP A 263 23.86 3.26 11.26
N ALA A 264 22.56 3.52 11.16
CA ALA A 264 21.53 2.50 10.89
C ALA A 264 21.34 2.24 9.39
#